data_d581312408f6688192d46592a0a6d23c
#
_entry.id   d581312408f6688192d46592a0a6d23c
#
_cell.length_a   1.000
_cell.length_b   1.000
_cell.length_c   1.000
_cell.angle_alpha   90.00
_cell.angle_beta   90.00
_cell.angle_gamma   90.00
#
_symmetry.space_group_name_H-M   'P 1'
#
loop_
_entity.id
_entity.type
_entity.pdbx_description
1 polymer ?
#
loop_
_entity_poly.entity_id
_entity_poly.type
_entity_poly.pdbx_seq_one_letter_code
_entity_poly.pdbx_strand_id
1 'polypeptide(L)'
;MKYDIIVLGSGPGGYVTAIRASQLGFKVAVVEKENLGGVCLNWGCIPTKALLKSAQVFDYLKHASDYGLTVSSFDKDFGAVVSRSRGVADGMSKGVQFLMKKNKIDVVEGFGKLKPGKKVDVTATDGKVTEYSADHIIIATGARSRELPNLPQDGVKVIGYRQAMTLPTQPKSMIIVGSGAIGVEFAHFYNSMGTNVTIVEFMPNIVPVEDEDISKQMERSMKKAGVSIMTSSSVERIDTSGAGVKAFVKTAKGEEVLEADILLSAVGIKTNIENIGLEEVGIATDKDKILVNAYNQTNVPGYYAIGDVTPGQALAHVASAEGINCVEKIAGLHVEPIDYGNVPGCTYATPEIASVGLTEKQAKEKGYELKIGKFPFSASGKASAAGTKDGFVKVIFDAKYGEWLGCHMIGAGVTDMIAEAVVARKLETTGHEILKAIHPHPTMSEAVMEAVADAYGEVIHL
;
A
#
# COMPACT_ATOMS: atom_id res chain seq x y z
N MET A 1 25.89 12.05 -22.13
CA MET A 1 26.50 12.29 -20.79
C MET A 1 26.60 10.94 -20.10
N LYS A 2 27.73 10.65 -19.42
CA LYS A 2 27.94 9.33 -18.76
C LYS A 2 27.78 9.45 -17.25
N TYR A 3 27.09 8.47 -16.65
CA TYR A 3 26.90 8.27 -15.23
C TYR A 3 27.44 6.90 -14.81
N ASP A 4 27.60 6.66 -13.51
CA ASP A 4 27.86 5.33 -13.00
C ASP A 4 26.52 4.56 -12.92
N ILE A 5 25.45 5.26 -12.42
CA ILE A 5 24.12 4.69 -12.28
C ILE A 5 23.07 5.64 -12.86
N ILE A 6 22.14 5.10 -13.66
CA ILE A 6 20.89 5.77 -14.05
C ILE A 6 19.72 5.00 -13.44
N VAL A 7 18.82 5.70 -12.75
CA VAL A 7 17.57 5.15 -12.21
C VAL A 7 16.40 5.67 -13.04
N LEU A 8 15.57 4.77 -13.59
CA LEU A 8 14.37 5.10 -14.35
C LEU A 8 13.16 5.11 -13.42
N GLY A 9 12.63 6.28 -13.10
CA GLY A 9 11.55 6.52 -12.16
C GLY A 9 12.04 6.98 -10.79
N SER A 10 11.32 7.93 -10.21
CA SER A 10 11.64 8.58 -8.93
C SER A 10 10.68 8.24 -7.79
N GLY A 11 9.93 7.15 -7.90
CA GLY A 11 9.12 6.62 -6.79
C GLY A 11 9.98 6.25 -5.58
N PRO A 12 9.38 5.75 -4.47
CA PRO A 12 10.12 5.38 -3.25
C PRO A 12 11.33 4.48 -3.52
N GLY A 13 11.22 3.48 -4.38
CA GLY A 13 12.36 2.69 -4.82
C GLY A 13 13.42 3.56 -5.50
N GLY A 14 13.02 4.38 -6.48
CA GLY A 14 13.96 5.14 -7.32
C GLY A 14 14.72 6.21 -6.56
N TYR A 15 14.05 7.12 -5.84
CA TYR A 15 14.76 8.21 -5.16
C TYR A 15 15.62 7.72 -3.98
N VAL A 16 15.17 6.68 -3.24
CA VAL A 16 15.95 6.08 -2.15
C VAL A 16 17.20 5.41 -2.71
N THR A 17 17.06 4.64 -3.78
CA THR A 17 18.18 4.01 -4.50
C THR A 17 19.20 5.04 -4.96
N ALA A 18 18.74 6.12 -5.59
CA ALA A 18 19.62 7.17 -6.10
C ALA A 18 20.41 7.86 -4.98
N ILE A 19 19.75 8.14 -3.85
CA ILE A 19 20.39 8.73 -2.67
C ILE A 19 21.45 7.78 -2.10
N ARG A 20 21.09 6.49 -1.91
CA ARG A 20 22.03 5.50 -1.38
C ARG A 20 23.22 5.30 -2.30
N ALA A 21 23.00 5.22 -3.60
CA ALA A 21 24.08 5.13 -4.60
C ALA A 21 25.02 6.35 -4.54
N SER A 22 24.48 7.57 -4.44
CA SER A 22 25.29 8.78 -4.27
C SER A 22 26.11 8.75 -2.96
N GLN A 23 25.53 8.28 -1.85
CA GLN A 23 26.26 8.11 -0.57
C GLN A 23 27.41 7.10 -0.67
N LEU A 24 27.30 6.13 -1.57
CA LEU A 24 28.35 5.14 -1.88
C LEU A 24 29.40 5.68 -2.89
N GLY A 25 29.29 6.93 -3.31
CA GLY A 25 30.26 7.60 -4.17
C GLY A 25 29.97 7.52 -5.65
N PHE A 26 28.86 6.93 -6.09
CA PHE A 26 28.48 6.87 -7.50
C PHE A 26 27.97 8.21 -8.02
N LYS A 27 28.26 8.51 -9.28
CA LYS A 27 27.63 9.60 -10.04
C LYS A 27 26.28 9.13 -10.57
N VAL A 28 25.18 9.73 -10.10
CA VAL A 28 23.83 9.23 -10.32
C VAL A 28 22.97 10.23 -11.09
N ALA A 29 22.14 9.71 -12.00
CA ALA A 29 21.00 10.44 -12.56
C ALA A 29 19.70 9.68 -12.31
N VAL A 30 18.61 10.43 -12.08
CA VAL A 30 17.23 9.93 -12.01
C VAL A 30 16.46 10.47 -13.21
N VAL A 31 15.83 9.59 -13.97
CA VAL A 31 14.93 9.95 -15.07
C VAL A 31 13.50 9.90 -14.59
N GLU A 32 12.77 11.01 -14.67
CA GLU A 32 11.36 11.10 -14.22
C GLU A 32 10.51 11.82 -15.29
N LYS A 33 9.36 11.23 -15.60
CA LYS A 33 8.45 11.77 -16.63
C LYS A 33 7.34 12.66 -16.07
N GLU A 34 7.09 12.59 -14.76
CA GLU A 34 6.04 13.36 -14.10
C GLU A 34 6.64 14.14 -12.90
N ASN A 35 6.21 13.82 -11.68
CA ASN A 35 6.64 14.48 -10.46
C ASN A 35 7.57 13.58 -9.65
N LEU A 36 8.60 14.15 -9.05
CA LEU A 36 9.48 13.44 -8.12
C LEU A 36 8.69 12.84 -6.95
N GLY A 37 9.07 11.62 -6.56
CA GLY A 37 8.39 10.85 -5.53
C GLY A 37 7.39 9.82 -6.07
N GLY A 38 7.14 9.82 -7.39
CA GLY A 38 6.30 8.83 -8.08
C GLY A 38 4.88 8.76 -7.56
N VAL A 39 4.22 7.61 -7.78
CA VAL A 39 2.81 7.40 -7.38
C VAL A 39 2.63 7.54 -5.87
N CYS A 40 3.48 6.96 -5.04
CA CYS A 40 3.29 6.94 -3.60
C CYS A 40 3.16 8.35 -3.00
N LEU A 41 4.04 9.29 -3.36
CA LEU A 41 4.03 10.63 -2.79
C LEU A 41 3.02 11.56 -3.47
N ASN A 42 2.70 11.33 -4.75
CA ASN A 42 1.85 12.23 -5.52
C ASN A 42 0.41 11.72 -5.70
N TRP A 43 0.22 10.41 -5.84
CA TRP A 43 -1.04 9.80 -6.27
C TRP A 43 -1.41 8.52 -5.50
N GLY A 44 -0.81 8.27 -4.34
CA GLY A 44 -0.99 7.02 -3.60
C GLY A 44 -0.94 7.24 -2.09
N CYS A 45 0.09 6.67 -1.46
CA CYS A 45 0.22 6.53 -0.02
C CYS A 45 -0.04 7.84 0.74
N ILE A 46 0.72 8.89 0.44
CA ILE A 46 0.72 10.11 1.25
C ILE A 46 -0.57 10.93 1.06
N PRO A 47 -1.00 11.28 -0.16
CA PRO A 47 -2.23 12.03 -0.33
C PRO A 47 -3.48 11.27 0.15
N THR A 48 -3.54 9.95 0.01
CA THR A 48 -4.64 9.15 0.57
C THR A 48 -4.68 9.26 2.09
N LYS A 49 -3.54 9.12 2.77
CA LYS A 49 -3.47 9.27 4.24
C LYS A 49 -3.85 10.68 4.68
N ALA A 50 -3.55 11.69 3.88
CA ALA A 50 -4.02 13.05 4.14
C ALA A 50 -5.55 13.19 4.02
N LEU A 51 -6.18 12.50 3.05
CA LEU A 51 -7.65 12.41 2.92
C LEU A 51 -8.27 11.67 4.10
N LEU A 52 -7.72 10.50 4.45
CA LEU A 52 -8.17 9.68 5.58
C LEU A 52 -8.07 10.42 6.91
N LYS A 53 -6.99 11.22 7.12
CA LYS A 53 -6.89 12.06 8.32
C LYS A 53 -7.96 13.13 8.39
N SER A 54 -8.33 13.75 7.26
CA SER A 54 -9.45 14.70 7.22
C SER A 54 -10.77 14.01 7.52
N ALA A 55 -11.00 12.80 7.00
CA ALA A 55 -12.16 11.97 7.32
C ALA A 55 -12.22 11.65 8.83
N GLN A 56 -11.11 11.23 9.43
CA GLN A 56 -11.02 10.93 10.86
C GLN A 56 -11.38 12.16 11.73
N VAL A 57 -10.85 13.35 11.37
CA VAL A 57 -11.18 14.59 12.09
C VAL A 57 -12.69 14.90 11.97
N PHE A 58 -13.26 14.72 10.77
CA PHE A 58 -14.69 14.93 10.56
C PHE A 58 -15.54 13.94 11.35
N ASP A 59 -15.12 12.69 11.46
CA ASP A 59 -15.81 11.67 12.28
C ASP A 59 -15.72 12.00 13.78
N TYR A 60 -14.59 12.54 14.28
CA TYR A 60 -14.52 13.04 15.66
C TYR A 60 -15.51 14.19 15.92
N LEU A 61 -15.71 15.09 14.95
CA LEU A 61 -16.70 16.17 15.10
C LEU A 61 -18.14 15.63 15.17
N LYS A 62 -18.46 14.58 14.38
CA LYS A 62 -19.77 13.92 14.44
C LYS A 62 -20.04 13.24 15.80
N HIS A 63 -19.01 12.76 16.45
CA HIS A 63 -19.06 12.00 17.69
C HIS A 63 -18.49 12.78 18.89
N ALA A 64 -18.45 14.13 18.79
CA ALA A 64 -17.86 14.99 19.82
C ALA A 64 -18.50 14.80 21.21
N SER A 65 -19.82 14.49 21.25
CA SER A 65 -20.56 14.17 22.48
C SER A 65 -20.01 12.99 23.27
N ASP A 66 -19.41 12.00 22.58
CA ASP A 66 -18.81 10.83 23.23
C ASP A 66 -17.59 11.19 24.09
N TYR A 67 -17.00 12.36 23.80
CA TYR A 67 -15.87 12.96 24.53
C TYR A 67 -16.30 14.09 25.46
N GLY A 68 -17.60 14.29 25.68
CA GLY A 68 -18.13 15.38 26.51
C GLY A 68 -18.03 16.76 25.88
N LEU A 69 -17.82 16.84 24.57
CA LEU A 69 -17.71 18.09 23.82
C LEU A 69 -19.03 18.45 23.14
N THR A 70 -19.42 19.73 23.23
CA THR A 70 -20.58 20.26 22.53
C THR A 70 -20.13 21.04 21.31
N VAL A 71 -20.57 20.59 20.11
CA VAL A 71 -20.32 21.29 18.84
C VAL A 71 -21.68 21.71 18.29
N SER A 72 -21.94 23.01 18.25
CA SER A 72 -23.24 23.56 17.88
C SER A 72 -23.54 23.44 16.37
N SER A 73 -22.53 23.56 15.55
CA SER A 73 -22.59 23.33 14.09
C SER A 73 -21.22 23.06 13.53
N PHE A 74 -21.12 22.22 12.52
CA PHE A 74 -19.93 22.02 11.72
C PHE A 74 -20.35 21.59 10.31
N ASP A 75 -19.53 21.90 9.34
CA ASP A 75 -19.70 21.49 7.96
C ASP A 75 -18.33 21.12 7.38
N LYS A 76 -18.33 20.61 6.17
CA LYS A 76 -17.15 20.24 5.43
C LYS A 76 -17.10 20.97 4.09
N ASP A 77 -15.94 21.43 3.72
CA ASP A 77 -15.60 21.83 2.37
C ASP A 77 -14.81 20.71 1.71
N PHE A 78 -15.47 19.92 0.86
CA PHE A 78 -14.84 18.79 0.18
C PHE A 78 -13.69 19.24 -0.73
N GLY A 79 -13.83 20.40 -1.40
CA GLY A 79 -12.76 20.97 -2.21
C GLY A 79 -11.54 21.34 -1.38
N ALA A 80 -11.72 21.91 -0.19
CA ALA A 80 -10.63 22.19 0.74
C ALA A 80 -9.95 20.91 1.27
N VAL A 81 -10.70 19.84 1.53
CA VAL A 81 -10.14 18.53 1.92
C VAL A 81 -9.26 17.98 0.81
N VAL A 82 -9.71 18.01 -0.44
CA VAL A 82 -8.92 17.58 -1.60
C VAL A 82 -7.68 18.48 -1.76
N SER A 83 -7.84 19.79 -1.69
CA SER A 83 -6.75 20.78 -1.83
C SER A 83 -5.67 20.56 -0.76
N ARG A 84 -6.07 20.29 0.50
CA ARG A 84 -5.13 19.93 1.58
C ARG A 84 -4.31 18.67 1.20
N SER A 85 -4.95 17.64 0.69
CA SER A 85 -4.25 16.41 0.25
C SER A 85 -3.24 16.71 -0.87
N ARG A 86 -3.58 17.55 -1.82
CA ARG A 86 -2.67 17.97 -2.90
C ARG A 86 -1.51 18.79 -2.37
N GLY A 87 -1.75 19.73 -1.45
CA GLY A 87 -0.70 20.53 -0.79
C GLY A 87 0.31 19.64 -0.03
N VAL A 88 -0.15 18.56 0.62
CA VAL A 88 0.75 17.57 1.26
C VAL A 88 1.60 16.87 0.21
N ALA A 89 1.02 16.40 -0.88
CA ALA A 89 1.75 15.74 -1.97
C ALA A 89 2.81 16.68 -2.59
N ASP A 90 2.46 17.93 -2.85
CA ASP A 90 3.38 18.95 -3.39
C ASP A 90 4.56 19.21 -2.45
N GLY A 91 4.29 19.27 -1.13
CA GLY A 91 5.32 19.40 -0.11
C GLY A 91 6.31 18.22 -0.14
N MET A 92 5.80 17.00 -0.26
CA MET A 92 6.63 15.80 -0.35
C MET A 92 7.49 15.77 -1.62
N SER A 93 6.92 16.10 -2.77
CA SER A 93 7.66 16.19 -4.04
C SER A 93 8.79 17.22 -3.97
N LYS A 94 8.53 18.41 -3.41
CA LYS A 94 9.57 19.43 -3.13
C LYS A 94 10.65 18.92 -2.17
N GLY A 95 10.26 18.13 -1.17
CA GLY A 95 11.21 17.45 -0.28
C GLY A 95 12.14 16.50 -1.02
N VAL A 96 11.62 15.68 -1.95
CA VAL A 96 12.47 14.81 -2.79
C VAL A 96 13.37 15.64 -3.69
N GLN A 97 12.88 16.73 -4.29
CA GLN A 97 13.71 17.63 -5.10
C GLN A 97 14.89 18.21 -4.29
N PHE A 98 14.64 18.63 -3.06
CA PHE A 98 15.69 19.06 -2.14
C PHE A 98 16.72 17.96 -1.88
N LEU A 99 16.25 16.71 -1.64
CA LEU A 99 17.14 15.57 -1.40
C LEU A 99 18.01 15.23 -2.62
N MET A 100 17.45 15.30 -3.84
CA MET A 100 18.24 15.13 -5.08
C MET A 100 19.36 16.14 -5.15
N LYS A 101 19.04 17.43 -4.94
CA LYS A 101 20.04 18.53 -4.95
C LYS A 101 21.09 18.36 -3.85
N LYS A 102 20.66 18.02 -2.62
CA LYS A 102 21.56 17.81 -1.47
C LYS A 102 22.58 16.71 -1.75
N ASN A 103 22.15 15.64 -2.41
CA ASN A 103 23.00 14.47 -2.73
C ASN A 103 23.66 14.60 -4.13
N LYS A 104 23.59 15.75 -4.80
CA LYS A 104 24.20 16.01 -6.12
C LYS A 104 23.77 15.00 -7.19
N ILE A 105 22.49 14.60 -7.16
CA ILE A 105 21.88 13.70 -8.11
C ILE A 105 21.25 14.53 -9.22
N ASP A 106 21.60 14.25 -10.47
CA ASP A 106 21.00 14.91 -11.62
C ASP A 106 19.59 14.37 -11.87
N VAL A 107 18.60 15.26 -11.97
CA VAL A 107 17.23 14.92 -12.36
C VAL A 107 17.07 15.23 -13.84
N VAL A 108 16.76 14.20 -14.62
CA VAL A 108 16.51 14.29 -16.05
C VAL A 108 15.01 14.13 -16.30
N GLU A 109 14.36 15.22 -16.70
CA GLU A 109 12.92 15.23 -16.97
C GLU A 109 12.62 14.61 -18.34
N GLY A 110 11.74 13.60 -18.36
CA GLY A 110 11.29 12.96 -19.59
C GLY A 110 11.05 11.47 -19.48
N PHE A 111 10.57 10.87 -20.57
CA PHE A 111 10.33 9.44 -20.68
C PHE A 111 11.62 8.71 -21.07
N GLY A 112 12.10 7.83 -20.21
CA GLY A 112 13.31 7.03 -20.44
C GLY A 112 13.02 5.74 -21.19
N LYS A 113 13.75 5.49 -22.30
CA LYS A 113 13.72 4.25 -23.07
C LYS A 113 15.12 3.62 -23.11
N LEU A 114 15.21 2.36 -22.73
CA LEU A 114 16.43 1.57 -22.77
C LEU A 114 16.89 1.33 -24.22
N LYS A 115 18.21 1.35 -24.41
CA LYS A 115 18.88 1.04 -25.68
C LYS A 115 20.03 0.08 -25.44
N PRO A 116 20.42 -0.71 -26.44
CA PRO A 116 21.62 -1.56 -26.35
C PRO A 116 22.88 -0.76 -25.96
N GLY A 117 23.78 -1.41 -25.23
CA GLY A 117 25.05 -0.80 -24.80
C GLY A 117 24.91 0.06 -23.52
N LYS A 118 23.94 -0.21 -22.67
CA LYS A 118 23.70 0.50 -21.39
C LYS A 118 23.44 1.99 -21.62
N LYS A 119 22.57 2.29 -22.57
CA LYS A 119 22.13 3.62 -22.95
C LYS A 119 20.65 3.81 -22.61
N VAL A 120 20.27 5.05 -22.40
CA VAL A 120 18.90 5.49 -22.18
C VAL A 120 18.64 6.71 -23.05
N ASP A 121 17.66 6.60 -23.94
CA ASP A 121 17.09 7.75 -24.65
C ASP A 121 16.03 8.38 -23.75
N VAL A 122 16.18 9.65 -23.41
CA VAL A 122 15.19 10.40 -22.66
C VAL A 122 14.48 11.38 -23.60
N THR A 123 13.18 11.18 -23.74
CA THR A 123 12.31 12.07 -24.52
C THR A 123 11.66 13.09 -23.58
N ALA A 124 12.06 14.33 -23.70
CA ALA A 124 11.49 15.46 -22.97
C ALA A 124 10.07 15.80 -23.45
N THR A 125 9.35 16.64 -22.71
CA THR A 125 7.96 17.04 -23.02
C THR A 125 7.83 17.80 -24.35
N ASP A 126 8.89 18.47 -24.80
CA ASP A 126 8.97 19.13 -26.11
C ASP A 126 9.28 18.18 -27.29
N GLY A 127 9.42 16.89 -27.00
CA GLY A 127 9.76 15.85 -27.99
C GLY A 127 11.25 15.70 -28.26
N LYS A 128 12.12 16.50 -27.65
CA LYS A 128 13.57 16.38 -27.83
C LYS A 128 14.08 15.10 -27.17
N VAL A 129 14.84 14.32 -27.90
CA VAL A 129 15.50 13.11 -27.42
C VAL A 129 16.96 13.38 -27.09
N THR A 130 17.37 12.98 -25.87
CA THR A 130 18.76 13.07 -25.45
C THR A 130 19.24 11.70 -24.98
N GLU A 131 20.36 11.22 -25.52
CA GLU A 131 20.97 9.95 -25.11
C GLU A 131 21.89 10.13 -23.90
N TYR A 132 21.70 9.25 -22.91
CA TYR A 132 22.55 9.10 -21.72
C TYR A 132 23.10 7.67 -21.67
N SER A 133 24.23 7.47 -20.97
CA SER A 133 24.81 6.15 -20.73
C SER A 133 25.22 5.96 -19.29
N ALA A 134 25.21 4.72 -18.81
CA ALA A 134 25.64 4.40 -17.46
C ALA A 134 26.31 3.02 -17.42
N ASP A 135 27.08 2.75 -16.39
CA ASP A 135 27.63 1.42 -16.16
C ASP A 135 26.55 0.48 -15.58
N HIS A 136 25.56 1.03 -14.85
CA HIS A 136 24.41 0.33 -14.28
C HIS A 136 23.11 1.11 -14.54
N ILE A 137 22.03 0.40 -14.90
CA ILE A 137 20.71 0.99 -15.12
C ILE A 137 19.71 0.24 -14.22
N ILE A 138 18.96 1.00 -13.41
CA ILE A 138 17.99 0.46 -12.47
C ILE A 138 16.59 0.90 -12.89
N ILE A 139 15.72 -0.08 -13.17
CA ILE A 139 14.34 0.14 -13.62
C ILE A 139 13.44 0.19 -12.41
N ALA A 140 12.84 1.37 -12.13
CA ALA A 140 11.95 1.65 -11.01
C ALA A 140 10.69 2.39 -11.47
N THR A 141 10.14 1.99 -12.63
CA THR A 141 9.06 2.71 -13.34
C THR A 141 7.69 2.52 -12.69
N GLY A 142 7.57 1.66 -11.68
CA GLY A 142 6.37 1.50 -10.86
C GLY A 142 5.17 0.93 -11.61
N ALA A 143 3.97 1.26 -11.12
CA ALA A 143 2.72 0.74 -11.64
C ALA A 143 1.64 1.82 -11.72
N ARG A 144 0.52 1.48 -12.38
CA ARG A 144 -0.69 2.29 -12.51
C ARG A 144 -1.94 1.45 -12.21
N SER A 145 -3.13 2.08 -12.16
CA SER A 145 -4.40 1.37 -12.06
C SER A 145 -4.55 0.35 -13.19
N ARG A 146 -4.98 -0.86 -12.84
CA ARG A 146 -5.35 -1.89 -13.81
C ARG A 146 -6.72 -1.56 -14.39
N GLU A 147 -6.86 -1.70 -15.69
CA GLU A 147 -8.15 -1.65 -16.37
C GLU A 147 -8.59 -3.07 -16.75
N LEU A 148 -9.88 -3.33 -16.59
CA LEU A 148 -10.50 -4.56 -17.08
C LEU A 148 -11.28 -4.26 -18.36
N PRO A 149 -11.33 -5.20 -19.33
CA PRO A 149 -12.03 -4.98 -20.60
C PRO A 149 -13.53 -4.66 -20.45
N ASN A 150 -14.17 -5.21 -19.42
CA ASN A 150 -15.58 -4.96 -19.07
C ASN A 150 -15.77 -3.76 -18.14
N LEU A 151 -14.70 -3.07 -17.75
CA LEU A 151 -14.71 -1.93 -16.84
C LEU A 151 -13.73 -0.85 -17.31
N PRO A 152 -13.89 -0.33 -18.55
CA PRO A 152 -12.99 0.69 -19.09
C PRO A 152 -13.15 2.00 -18.31
N GLN A 153 -12.02 2.62 -17.95
CA GLN A 153 -12.01 3.89 -17.24
C GLN A 153 -12.13 5.05 -18.23
N ASP A 154 -13.18 5.88 -18.09
CA ASP A 154 -13.37 7.11 -18.88
C ASP A 154 -12.79 8.34 -18.17
N GLY A 155 -12.33 8.19 -16.92
CA GLY A 155 -11.79 9.28 -16.11
C GLY A 155 -12.83 10.26 -15.56
N VAL A 156 -14.11 10.05 -15.81
CA VAL A 156 -15.23 10.93 -15.42
C VAL A 156 -16.23 10.20 -14.54
N LYS A 157 -16.84 9.13 -15.04
CA LYS A 157 -17.82 8.30 -14.32
C LYS A 157 -17.22 6.99 -13.84
N VAL A 158 -16.34 6.41 -14.63
CA VAL A 158 -15.57 5.21 -14.28
C VAL A 158 -14.13 5.63 -14.09
N ILE A 159 -13.69 5.65 -12.84
CA ILE A 159 -12.44 6.29 -12.46
C ILE A 159 -11.47 5.31 -11.79
N GLY A 160 -10.20 5.66 -11.81
CA GLY A 160 -9.16 5.06 -11.00
C GLY A 160 -8.81 5.89 -9.75
N TYR A 161 -7.81 5.44 -9.01
CA TYR A 161 -7.38 6.08 -7.75
C TYR A 161 -6.96 7.55 -7.95
N ARG A 162 -6.34 7.92 -9.08
CA ARG A 162 -5.88 9.31 -9.33
C ARG A 162 -7.06 10.28 -9.34
N GLN A 163 -8.10 9.96 -10.09
CA GLN A 163 -9.31 10.78 -10.16
C GLN A 163 -10.06 10.77 -8.83
N ALA A 164 -10.12 9.59 -8.14
CA ALA A 164 -10.77 9.50 -6.84
C ALA A 164 -10.14 10.42 -5.78
N MET A 165 -8.83 10.70 -5.86
CA MET A 165 -8.17 11.66 -4.97
C MET A 165 -8.45 13.12 -5.27
N THR A 166 -8.96 13.42 -6.46
CA THR A 166 -9.03 14.80 -6.99
C THR A 166 -10.39 15.17 -7.56
N LEU A 167 -11.44 14.40 -7.20
CA LEU A 167 -12.80 14.76 -7.62
C LEU A 167 -13.10 16.21 -7.19
N PRO A 168 -13.59 17.05 -8.08
CA PRO A 168 -13.89 18.45 -7.77
C PRO A 168 -15.08 18.60 -6.83
N THR A 169 -15.99 17.63 -6.86
CA THR A 169 -17.19 17.59 -6.03
C THR A 169 -17.38 16.21 -5.43
N GLN A 170 -17.92 16.16 -4.23
CA GLN A 170 -18.24 14.90 -3.56
C GLN A 170 -19.41 14.21 -4.28
N PRO A 171 -19.29 12.96 -4.72
CA PRO A 171 -20.41 12.20 -5.26
C PRO A 171 -21.40 11.83 -4.16
N LYS A 172 -22.69 11.75 -4.48
CA LYS A 172 -23.73 11.29 -3.54
C LYS A 172 -23.66 9.77 -3.34
N SER A 173 -23.26 9.05 -4.40
CA SER A 173 -23.14 7.59 -4.39
C SER A 173 -21.91 7.13 -5.18
N MET A 174 -21.29 6.05 -4.71
CA MET A 174 -20.12 5.47 -5.34
C MET A 174 -20.15 3.93 -5.26
N ILE A 175 -19.93 3.28 -6.39
CA ILE A 175 -19.63 1.85 -6.45
C ILE A 175 -18.12 1.69 -6.48
N ILE A 176 -17.57 0.85 -5.62
CA ILE A 176 -16.14 0.52 -5.61
C ILE A 176 -15.99 -0.96 -5.98
N VAL A 177 -15.30 -1.23 -7.07
CA VAL A 177 -15.02 -2.59 -7.55
C VAL A 177 -13.64 -3.01 -7.09
N GLY A 178 -13.60 -4.04 -6.23
CA GLY A 178 -12.40 -4.51 -5.54
C GLY A 178 -12.29 -3.97 -4.11
N SER A 179 -11.94 -4.86 -3.18
CA SER A 179 -11.85 -4.59 -1.75
C SER A 179 -10.45 -4.77 -1.16
N GLY A 180 -9.41 -4.69 -1.98
CA GLY A 180 -8.04 -4.57 -1.48
C GLY A 180 -7.82 -3.26 -0.72
N ALA A 181 -6.60 -3.00 -0.24
CA ALA A 181 -6.27 -1.80 0.55
C ALA A 181 -6.79 -0.49 -0.09
N ILE A 182 -6.61 -0.33 -1.41
CA ILE A 182 -7.09 0.86 -2.14
C ILE A 182 -8.61 0.98 -2.04
N GLY A 183 -9.33 -0.12 -2.31
CA GLY A 183 -10.80 -0.11 -2.30
C GLY A 183 -11.40 0.23 -0.94
N VAL A 184 -10.91 -0.41 0.14
CA VAL A 184 -11.44 -0.16 1.49
C VAL A 184 -11.02 1.20 2.05
N GLU A 185 -9.83 1.72 1.71
CA GLU A 185 -9.41 3.07 2.12
C GLU A 185 -10.29 4.15 1.47
N PHE A 186 -10.56 4.05 0.16
CA PHE A 186 -11.49 4.99 -0.49
C PHE A 186 -12.93 4.79 -0.03
N ALA A 187 -13.36 3.54 0.21
CA ALA A 187 -14.69 3.30 0.77
C ALA A 187 -14.86 3.99 2.13
N HIS A 188 -13.86 3.85 3.01
CA HIS A 188 -13.86 4.55 4.29
C HIS A 188 -13.88 6.07 4.11
N PHE A 189 -12.97 6.63 3.29
CA PHE A 189 -12.91 8.07 3.06
C PHE A 189 -14.24 8.64 2.57
N TYR A 190 -14.78 8.10 1.47
CA TYR A 190 -16.01 8.63 0.88
C TYR A 190 -17.22 8.42 1.78
N ASN A 191 -17.34 7.27 2.44
CA ASN A 191 -18.42 7.00 3.38
C ASN A 191 -18.36 7.97 4.58
N SER A 192 -17.19 8.19 5.18
CA SER A 192 -17.01 9.19 6.25
C SER A 192 -17.40 10.59 5.81
N MET A 193 -17.11 10.94 4.54
CA MET A 193 -17.56 12.21 3.96
C MET A 193 -19.06 12.25 3.63
N GLY A 194 -19.80 11.14 3.78
CA GLY A 194 -21.25 11.08 3.58
C GLY A 194 -21.68 10.68 2.17
N THR A 195 -20.80 10.09 1.38
CA THR A 195 -21.13 9.39 0.13
C THR A 195 -21.72 8.02 0.46
N ASN A 196 -22.80 7.63 -0.21
CA ASN A 196 -23.35 6.27 -0.11
C ASN A 196 -22.45 5.31 -0.91
N VAL A 197 -21.76 4.40 -0.22
CA VAL A 197 -20.74 3.53 -0.82
C VAL A 197 -21.20 2.08 -0.86
N THR A 198 -21.04 1.45 -2.04
CA THR A 198 -21.20 0.00 -2.22
C THR A 198 -19.89 -0.60 -2.74
N ILE A 199 -19.33 -1.58 -2.01
CA ILE A 199 -18.19 -2.38 -2.46
C ILE A 199 -18.71 -3.64 -3.17
N VAL A 200 -18.17 -3.93 -4.36
CA VAL A 200 -18.38 -5.18 -5.09
C VAL A 200 -17.04 -5.92 -5.13
N GLU A 201 -17.01 -7.12 -4.53
CA GLU A 201 -15.81 -7.95 -4.40
C GLU A 201 -16.04 -9.33 -5.01
N PHE A 202 -15.13 -9.74 -5.90
CA PHE A 202 -15.16 -11.05 -6.56
C PHE A 202 -14.87 -12.19 -5.57
N MET A 203 -13.97 -11.97 -4.62
CA MET A 203 -13.60 -12.96 -3.61
C MET A 203 -14.70 -13.12 -2.55
N PRO A 204 -14.72 -14.24 -1.80
CA PRO A 204 -15.72 -14.47 -0.76
C PRO A 204 -15.58 -13.56 0.46
N ASN A 205 -14.44 -12.89 0.64
CA ASN A 205 -14.15 -11.98 1.74
C ASN A 205 -13.59 -10.67 1.21
N ILE A 206 -13.83 -9.56 1.89
CA ILE A 206 -13.10 -8.31 1.64
C ILE A 206 -11.66 -8.43 2.17
N VAL A 207 -10.76 -7.56 1.74
CA VAL A 207 -9.31 -7.62 2.02
C VAL A 207 -8.78 -9.07 1.94
N PRO A 208 -8.92 -9.75 0.79
CA PRO A 208 -8.82 -11.20 0.68
C PRO A 208 -7.42 -11.77 0.92
N VAL A 209 -6.40 -10.92 1.02
CA VAL A 209 -5.01 -11.31 1.32
C VAL A 209 -4.72 -11.40 2.81
N GLU A 210 -5.60 -10.85 3.65
CA GLU A 210 -5.46 -10.82 5.09
C GLU A 210 -5.89 -12.15 5.75
N ASP A 211 -5.56 -12.31 7.03
CA ASP A 211 -6.09 -13.41 7.83
C ASP A 211 -7.63 -13.34 7.88
N GLU A 212 -8.28 -14.49 7.93
CA GLU A 212 -9.74 -14.59 7.83
C GLU A 212 -10.47 -13.82 8.94
N ASP A 213 -9.90 -13.81 10.15
CA ASP A 213 -10.47 -13.08 11.29
C ASP A 213 -10.38 -11.56 11.06
N ILE A 214 -9.30 -11.09 10.44
CA ILE A 214 -9.12 -9.68 10.05
C ILE A 214 -10.17 -9.29 9.00
N SER A 215 -10.33 -10.10 7.97
CA SER A 215 -11.33 -9.86 6.91
C SER A 215 -12.76 -9.79 7.48
N LYS A 216 -13.13 -10.73 8.34
CA LYS A 216 -14.45 -10.73 9.03
C LYS A 216 -14.67 -9.50 9.90
N GLN A 217 -13.65 -9.07 10.62
CA GLN A 217 -13.76 -7.89 11.48
C GLN A 217 -13.87 -6.61 10.64
N MET A 218 -13.06 -6.46 9.58
CA MET A 218 -13.14 -5.30 8.68
C MET A 218 -14.52 -5.20 8.04
N GLU A 219 -15.07 -6.31 7.54
CA GLU A 219 -16.40 -6.35 6.94
C GLU A 219 -17.49 -5.91 7.94
N ARG A 220 -17.42 -6.41 9.17
CA ARG A 220 -18.34 -6.02 10.25
C ARG A 220 -18.25 -4.52 10.54
N SER A 221 -17.04 -3.98 10.66
CA SER A 221 -16.82 -2.58 10.99
C SER A 221 -17.31 -1.65 9.86
N MET A 222 -17.02 -1.99 8.60
CA MET A 222 -17.47 -1.21 7.45
C MET A 222 -18.99 -1.25 7.28
N LYS A 223 -19.64 -2.43 7.47
CA LYS A 223 -21.11 -2.53 7.46
C LYS A 223 -21.74 -1.71 8.57
N LYS A 224 -21.16 -1.73 9.77
CA LYS A 224 -21.59 -0.90 10.90
C LYS A 224 -21.48 0.59 10.60
N ALA A 225 -20.46 1.00 9.84
CA ALA A 225 -20.28 2.38 9.38
C ALA A 225 -21.21 2.76 8.22
N GLY A 226 -22.04 1.85 7.69
CA GLY A 226 -23.01 2.12 6.64
C GLY A 226 -22.57 1.78 5.22
N VAL A 227 -21.41 1.15 5.03
CA VAL A 227 -20.95 0.69 3.71
C VAL A 227 -21.71 -0.59 3.32
N SER A 228 -22.28 -0.61 2.12
CA SER A 228 -22.85 -1.82 1.52
C SER A 228 -21.72 -2.69 0.94
N ILE A 229 -21.77 -4.01 1.18
CA ILE A 229 -20.71 -4.93 0.73
C ILE A 229 -21.35 -6.17 0.08
N MET A 230 -20.93 -6.43 -1.17
CA MET A 230 -21.30 -7.59 -1.98
C MET A 230 -20.05 -8.40 -2.29
N THR A 231 -19.83 -9.48 -1.55
CA THR A 231 -18.75 -10.45 -1.80
C THR A 231 -19.23 -11.54 -2.76
N SER A 232 -18.31 -12.34 -3.31
CA SER A 232 -18.59 -13.36 -4.33
C SER A 232 -19.42 -12.80 -5.49
N SER A 233 -19.14 -11.56 -5.88
CA SER A 233 -19.91 -10.79 -6.86
C SER A 233 -18.99 -10.12 -7.88
N SER A 234 -19.38 -10.11 -9.16
CA SER A 234 -18.58 -9.52 -10.25
C SER A 234 -19.38 -8.54 -11.08
N VAL A 235 -18.76 -7.42 -11.42
CA VAL A 235 -19.32 -6.50 -12.42
C VAL A 235 -19.08 -7.07 -13.80
N GLU A 236 -20.15 -7.48 -14.50
CA GLU A 236 -20.04 -8.09 -15.83
C GLU A 236 -19.99 -7.03 -16.94
N ARG A 237 -20.72 -5.95 -16.77
CA ARG A 237 -20.78 -4.81 -17.71
C ARG A 237 -21.23 -3.53 -17.01
N ILE A 238 -20.97 -2.41 -17.64
CA ILE A 238 -21.39 -1.09 -17.20
C ILE A 238 -22.13 -0.35 -18.31
N ASP A 239 -22.98 0.60 -17.91
CA ASP A 239 -23.61 1.57 -18.81
C ASP A 239 -23.43 2.98 -18.22
N THR A 240 -22.79 3.85 -18.99
CA THR A 240 -22.47 5.24 -18.64
C THR A 240 -23.25 6.25 -19.48
N SER A 241 -24.27 5.82 -20.23
CA SER A 241 -25.07 6.69 -21.11
C SER A 241 -25.96 7.66 -20.36
N GLY A 242 -26.37 7.34 -19.11
CA GLY A 242 -27.16 8.18 -18.22
C GLY A 242 -26.35 9.24 -17.48
N ALA A 243 -26.95 9.86 -16.45
CA ALA A 243 -26.26 10.86 -15.61
C ALA A 243 -25.14 10.28 -14.76
N GLY A 244 -25.28 9.03 -14.31
CA GLY A 244 -24.29 8.27 -13.53
C GLY A 244 -23.85 6.99 -14.25
N VAL A 245 -23.52 5.97 -13.43
CA VAL A 245 -23.11 4.63 -13.88
C VAL A 245 -24.16 3.62 -13.43
N LYS A 246 -24.54 2.71 -14.34
CA LYS A 246 -25.24 1.47 -14.02
C LYS A 246 -24.25 0.32 -14.12
N ALA A 247 -24.05 -0.40 -13.04
CA ALA A 247 -23.22 -1.61 -13.00
C ALA A 247 -24.12 -2.85 -12.92
N PHE A 248 -23.93 -3.78 -13.83
CA PHE A 248 -24.65 -5.05 -13.84
C PHE A 248 -23.78 -6.07 -13.13
N VAL A 249 -24.23 -6.48 -11.96
CA VAL A 249 -23.47 -7.28 -11.00
C VAL A 249 -24.02 -8.69 -10.97
N LYS A 250 -23.18 -9.67 -11.28
CA LYS A 250 -23.49 -11.08 -11.11
C LYS A 250 -23.27 -11.47 -9.65
N THR A 251 -24.32 -12.01 -9.04
CA THR A 251 -24.30 -12.52 -7.66
C THR A 251 -24.70 -13.99 -7.65
N ALA A 252 -24.58 -14.64 -6.51
CA ALA A 252 -25.08 -16.02 -6.32
C ALA A 252 -26.59 -16.17 -6.54
N LYS A 253 -27.36 -15.05 -6.45
CA LYS A 253 -28.83 -15.00 -6.62
C LYS A 253 -29.27 -14.61 -8.01
N GLY A 254 -28.35 -14.24 -8.89
CA GLY A 254 -28.62 -13.75 -10.23
C GLY A 254 -27.97 -12.39 -10.50
N GLU A 255 -28.40 -11.75 -11.59
CA GLU A 255 -27.92 -10.39 -11.93
C GLU A 255 -28.68 -9.34 -11.12
N GLU A 256 -27.93 -8.42 -10.51
CA GLU A 256 -28.44 -7.23 -9.83
C GLU A 256 -27.90 -5.98 -10.54
N VAL A 257 -28.70 -4.90 -10.57
CA VAL A 257 -28.28 -3.63 -11.15
C VAL A 257 -28.04 -2.61 -10.05
N LEU A 258 -26.82 -2.10 -9.98
CA LEU A 258 -26.44 -1.00 -9.08
C LEU A 258 -26.33 0.30 -9.87
N GLU A 259 -26.83 1.38 -9.28
CA GLU A 259 -26.71 2.73 -9.85
C GLU A 259 -25.94 3.63 -8.90
N ALA A 260 -25.01 4.43 -9.43
CA ALA A 260 -24.24 5.42 -8.67
C ALA A 260 -23.80 6.60 -9.55
N ASP A 261 -23.41 7.69 -8.91
CA ASP A 261 -22.81 8.84 -9.63
C ASP A 261 -21.46 8.44 -10.24
N ILE A 262 -20.66 7.69 -9.48
CA ILE A 262 -19.27 7.32 -9.82
C ILE A 262 -19.06 5.83 -9.55
N LEU A 263 -18.25 5.20 -10.41
CA LEU A 263 -17.67 3.89 -10.17
C LEU A 263 -16.16 4.00 -10.08
N LEU A 264 -15.59 3.59 -8.96
CA LEU A 264 -14.15 3.47 -8.74
C LEU A 264 -13.68 2.04 -9.03
N SER A 265 -12.77 1.89 -9.98
CA SER A 265 -12.08 0.62 -10.25
C SER A 265 -10.85 0.49 -9.37
N ALA A 266 -10.87 -0.45 -8.42
CA ALA A 266 -9.81 -0.78 -7.48
C ALA A 266 -9.34 -2.25 -7.61
N VAL A 267 -9.34 -2.77 -8.85
CA VAL A 267 -9.10 -4.18 -9.20
C VAL A 267 -7.61 -4.55 -9.33
N GLY A 268 -6.75 -3.77 -8.72
CA GLY A 268 -5.31 -3.99 -8.70
C GLY A 268 -4.52 -3.02 -9.59
N ILE A 269 -3.27 -3.35 -9.81
CA ILE A 269 -2.30 -2.52 -10.53
C ILE A 269 -1.76 -3.25 -11.76
N LYS A 270 -1.24 -2.47 -12.72
CA LYS A 270 -0.49 -2.92 -13.88
C LYS A 270 0.85 -2.20 -13.91
N THR A 271 1.94 -2.93 -14.14
CA THR A 271 3.30 -2.36 -14.15
C THR A 271 3.53 -1.48 -15.36
N ASN A 272 4.45 -0.53 -15.23
CA ASN A 272 4.81 0.40 -16.29
C ASN A 272 6.07 -0.09 -17.02
N ILE A 273 5.96 -1.19 -17.74
CA ILE A 273 7.07 -1.80 -18.48
C ILE A 273 6.91 -1.71 -20.00
N GLU A 274 5.79 -1.21 -20.50
CA GLU A 274 5.56 -1.09 -21.93
C GLU A 274 6.39 0.06 -22.53
N ASN A 275 6.92 -0.15 -23.71
CA ASN A 275 7.66 0.84 -24.53
C ASN A 275 8.95 1.38 -23.90
N ILE A 276 9.41 0.81 -22.78
CA ILE A 276 10.68 1.22 -22.15
C ILE A 276 11.91 0.51 -22.72
N GLY A 277 11.74 -0.32 -23.76
CA GLY A 277 12.85 -0.93 -24.50
C GLY A 277 13.41 -2.23 -23.90
N LEU A 278 12.64 -2.98 -23.09
CA LEU A 278 13.07 -4.24 -22.45
C LEU A 278 13.48 -5.30 -23.50
N GLU A 279 12.67 -5.47 -24.54
CA GLU A 279 12.92 -6.44 -25.62
C GLU A 279 14.16 -6.05 -26.42
N GLU A 280 14.38 -4.75 -26.67
CA GLU A 280 15.54 -4.24 -27.43
C GLU A 280 16.87 -4.57 -26.74
N VAL A 281 16.87 -4.66 -25.41
CA VAL A 281 18.05 -5.00 -24.59
C VAL A 281 18.08 -6.45 -24.12
N GLY A 282 17.03 -7.22 -24.41
CA GLY A 282 16.95 -8.65 -24.08
C GLY A 282 16.61 -8.96 -22.61
N ILE A 283 15.94 -8.05 -21.91
CA ILE A 283 15.52 -8.26 -20.52
C ILE A 283 14.30 -9.18 -20.51
N ALA A 284 14.41 -10.26 -19.72
CA ALA A 284 13.35 -11.26 -19.57
C ALA A 284 12.21 -10.77 -18.69
N THR A 285 10.98 -11.06 -19.10
CA THR A 285 9.76 -10.76 -18.36
C THR A 285 8.90 -12.01 -18.24
N ASP A 286 8.11 -12.09 -17.17
CA ASP A 286 6.99 -13.01 -17.04
C ASP A 286 5.71 -12.19 -16.85
N LYS A 287 4.76 -12.31 -17.79
CA LYS A 287 3.55 -11.48 -17.86
C LYS A 287 3.92 -9.98 -17.86
N ASP A 288 3.57 -9.28 -16.79
CA ASP A 288 3.85 -7.85 -16.60
C ASP A 288 4.97 -7.59 -15.58
N LYS A 289 5.86 -8.55 -15.32
CA LYS A 289 6.95 -8.45 -14.35
C LYS A 289 8.31 -8.68 -14.99
N ILE A 290 9.30 -7.88 -14.59
CA ILE A 290 10.71 -8.06 -14.96
C ILE A 290 11.30 -9.13 -14.03
N LEU A 291 11.90 -10.17 -14.59
CA LEU A 291 12.53 -11.23 -13.82
C LEU A 291 13.87 -10.76 -13.25
N VAL A 292 14.07 -10.96 -11.96
CA VAL A 292 15.29 -10.57 -11.24
C VAL A 292 15.75 -11.68 -10.29
N ASN A 293 17.02 -11.67 -9.93
CA ASN A 293 17.57 -12.51 -8.86
C ASN A 293 17.35 -11.86 -7.47
N ALA A 294 17.87 -12.51 -6.42
CA ALA A 294 17.73 -12.06 -5.02
C ALA A 294 18.36 -10.67 -4.73
N TYR A 295 19.13 -10.11 -5.65
CA TYR A 295 19.76 -8.79 -5.56
C TYR A 295 19.26 -7.84 -6.65
N ASN A 296 18.06 -8.10 -7.17
CA ASN A 296 17.37 -7.27 -8.16
C ASN A 296 18.08 -7.15 -9.52
N GLN A 297 19.06 -8.02 -9.82
CA GLN A 297 19.72 -8.06 -11.11
C GLN A 297 18.88 -8.84 -12.12
N THR A 298 18.70 -8.30 -13.31
CA THR A 298 18.05 -8.98 -14.45
C THR A 298 18.98 -10.03 -15.08
N ASN A 299 18.46 -10.76 -16.08
CA ASN A 299 19.27 -11.67 -16.89
C ASN A 299 20.34 -10.96 -17.75
N VAL A 300 20.28 -9.63 -17.87
CA VAL A 300 21.24 -8.84 -18.67
C VAL A 300 22.21 -8.10 -17.73
N PRO A 301 23.52 -8.36 -17.79
CA PRO A 301 24.49 -7.72 -16.90
C PRO A 301 24.47 -6.19 -16.97
N GLY A 302 24.41 -5.54 -15.79
CA GLY A 302 24.35 -4.09 -15.64
C GLY A 302 22.94 -3.51 -15.72
N TYR A 303 21.91 -4.34 -15.85
CA TYR A 303 20.50 -3.94 -15.74
C TYR A 303 19.86 -4.58 -14.51
N TYR A 304 19.11 -3.78 -13.77
CA TYR A 304 18.45 -4.14 -12.52
C TYR A 304 16.99 -3.65 -12.56
N ALA A 305 16.14 -4.25 -11.76
CA ALA A 305 14.75 -3.77 -11.60
C ALA A 305 14.30 -3.91 -10.15
N ILE A 306 13.52 -2.94 -9.67
CA ILE A 306 13.05 -2.87 -8.28
C ILE A 306 11.60 -2.39 -8.20
N GLY A 307 10.95 -2.70 -7.08
CA GLY A 307 9.59 -2.26 -6.77
C GLY A 307 8.53 -2.94 -7.63
N ASP A 308 7.45 -2.23 -7.90
CA ASP A 308 6.23 -2.78 -8.50
C ASP A 308 6.45 -3.52 -9.82
N VAL A 309 7.53 -3.24 -10.54
CA VAL A 309 7.86 -3.91 -11.82
C VAL A 309 8.47 -5.29 -11.67
N THR A 310 8.84 -5.70 -10.45
CA THR A 310 9.40 -7.02 -10.13
C THR A 310 8.36 -7.94 -9.48
N PRO A 311 8.56 -9.27 -9.47
CA PRO A 311 7.76 -10.18 -8.67
C PRO A 311 7.81 -9.81 -7.18
N GLY A 312 6.73 -10.03 -6.45
CA GLY A 312 6.66 -9.76 -5.01
C GLY A 312 5.59 -8.73 -4.64
N GLN A 313 5.72 -8.18 -3.45
CA GLN A 313 4.75 -7.24 -2.88
C GLN A 313 4.99 -5.83 -3.42
N ALA A 314 3.96 -5.23 -4.04
CA ALA A 314 4.02 -3.86 -4.57
C ALA A 314 3.82 -2.83 -3.43
N LEU A 315 4.86 -2.63 -2.63
CA LEU A 315 4.87 -1.76 -1.45
C LEU A 315 6.06 -0.80 -1.49
N ALA A 316 5.83 0.43 -1.06
CA ALA A 316 6.86 1.49 -1.11
C ALA A 316 8.12 1.15 -0.29
N HIS A 317 7.95 0.55 0.91
CA HIS A 317 9.06 0.14 1.76
C HIS A 317 9.82 -1.07 1.20
N VAL A 318 9.15 -1.97 0.48
CA VAL A 318 9.81 -3.07 -0.26
C VAL A 318 10.68 -2.49 -1.36
N ALA A 319 10.12 -1.63 -2.21
CA ALA A 319 10.88 -0.98 -3.29
C ALA A 319 12.11 -0.22 -2.77
N SER A 320 11.98 0.46 -1.62
CA SER A 320 13.10 1.16 -0.97
C SER A 320 14.18 0.20 -0.48
N ALA A 321 13.80 -0.91 0.17
CA ALA A 321 14.74 -1.91 0.64
C ALA A 321 15.44 -2.63 -0.52
N GLU A 322 14.70 -3.01 -1.56
CA GLU A 322 15.26 -3.58 -2.79
C GLU A 322 16.30 -2.64 -3.43
N GLY A 323 15.98 -1.35 -3.49
CA GLY A 323 16.86 -0.35 -4.06
C GLY A 323 18.17 -0.18 -3.28
N ILE A 324 18.11 -0.16 -1.94
CA ILE A 324 19.28 -0.10 -1.06
C ILE A 324 20.15 -1.35 -1.28
N ASN A 325 19.55 -2.54 -1.17
CA ASN A 325 20.25 -3.80 -1.36
C ASN A 325 20.92 -3.90 -2.74
N CYS A 326 20.22 -3.46 -3.79
CA CYS A 326 20.71 -3.46 -5.16
C CYS A 326 22.00 -2.63 -5.29
N VAL A 327 22.00 -1.37 -4.85
CA VAL A 327 23.16 -0.50 -5.00
C VAL A 327 24.31 -0.84 -4.05
N GLU A 328 24.02 -1.36 -2.87
CA GLU A 328 25.03 -1.88 -1.95
C GLU A 328 25.73 -3.11 -2.55
N LYS A 329 24.97 -3.99 -3.22
CA LYS A 329 25.55 -5.13 -3.97
C LYS A 329 26.38 -4.68 -5.15
N ILE A 330 25.95 -3.66 -5.91
CA ILE A 330 26.73 -3.04 -7.00
C ILE A 330 28.05 -2.47 -6.46
N ALA A 331 28.02 -1.87 -5.26
CA ALA A 331 29.23 -1.34 -4.60
C ALA A 331 30.17 -2.41 -4.03
N GLY A 332 29.80 -3.69 -4.14
CA GLY A 332 30.60 -4.82 -3.60
C GLY A 332 30.49 -5.05 -2.11
N LEU A 333 29.48 -4.45 -1.45
CA LEU A 333 29.22 -4.67 -0.03
C LEU A 333 28.62 -6.06 0.20
N HIS A 334 28.77 -6.56 1.44
CA HIS A 334 28.05 -7.74 1.88
C HIS A 334 26.58 -7.36 2.13
N VAL A 335 25.65 -8.03 1.45
CA VAL A 335 24.22 -7.77 1.52
C VAL A 335 23.48 -9.09 1.69
N GLU A 336 22.60 -9.16 2.68
CA GLU A 336 21.66 -10.27 2.82
C GLU A 336 20.48 -10.08 1.88
N PRO A 337 19.96 -11.15 1.26
CA PRO A 337 18.68 -11.09 0.52
C PRO A 337 17.54 -10.62 1.42
N ILE A 338 16.57 -9.94 0.81
CA ILE A 338 15.36 -9.54 1.52
C ILE A 338 14.54 -10.78 1.88
N ASP A 339 14.16 -10.90 3.15
CA ASP A 339 13.16 -11.86 3.59
C ASP A 339 11.76 -11.33 3.31
N TYR A 340 11.18 -11.72 2.19
CA TYR A 340 9.81 -11.35 1.81
C TYR A 340 8.74 -11.98 2.72
N GLY A 341 9.09 -12.98 3.54
CA GLY A 341 8.22 -13.54 4.57
C GLY A 341 8.08 -12.64 5.80
N ASN A 342 8.93 -11.62 5.95
CA ASN A 342 8.92 -10.68 7.06
C ASN A 342 8.61 -9.23 6.64
N VAL A 343 7.93 -9.04 5.52
CA VAL A 343 7.48 -7.73 5.06
C VAL A 343 6.09 -7.42 5.61
N PRO A 344 5.88 -6.30 6.32
CA PRO A 344 4.57 -5.92 6.83
C PRO A 344 3.68 -5.35 5.74
N GLY A 345 2.38 -5.69 5.78
CA GLY A 345 1.31 -5.06 5.02
C GLY A 345 0.48 -4.14 5.92
N CYS A 346 0.02 -3.00 5.40
CA CYS A 346 -0.83 -2.06 6.14
C CYS A 346 -1.96 -1.53 5.28
N THR A 347 -3.15 -1.42 5.88
CA THR A 347 -4.34 -0.76 5.31
C THR A 347 -4.85 0.28 6.29
N TYR A 348 -5.01 1.52 5.84
CA TYR A 348 -5.25 2.69 6.70
C TYR A 348 -6.72 3.14 6.76
N ALA A 349 -7.66 2.21 6.58
CA ALA A 349 -9.08 2.46 6.86
C ALA A 349 -9.31 2.63 8.36
N THR A 350 -10.56 2.79 8.78
CA THR A 350 -10.95 2.73 10.20
C THR A 350 -11.93 1.56 10.38
N PRO A 351 -11.53 0.51 11.14
CA PRO A 351 -10.22 0.31 11.80
C PRO A 351 -9.07 0.09 10.82
N GLU A 352 -7.83 0.38 11.25
CA GLU A 352 -6.63 0.06 10.48
C GLU A 352 -6.36 -1.45 10.48
N ILE A 353 -5.65 -1.96 9.47
CA ILE A 353 -5.12 -3.32 9.44
C ILE A 353 -3.60 -3.26 9.34
N ALA A 354 -2.93 -4.16 10.06
CA ALA A 354 -1.50 -4.41 9.90
C ALA A 354 -1.20 -5.89 10.07
N SER A 355 -0.38 -6.44 9.19
CA SER A 355 -0.06 -7.86 9.19
C SER A 355 1.38 -8.12 8.76
N VAL A 356 1.99 -9.18 9.29
CA VAL A 356 3.29 -9.69 8.88
C VAL A 356 3.32 -11.21 9.06
N GLY A 357 3.97 -11.92 8.13
CA GLY A 357 4.16 -13.37 8.19
C GLY A 357 2.96 -14.16 7.66
N LEU A 358 2.82 -15.39 8.13
CA LEU A 358 1.81 -16.33 7.66
C LEU A 358 0.46 -16.08 8.32
N THR A 359 -0.61 -16.15 7.54
CA THR A 359 -1.97 -16.28 8.09
C THR A 359 -2.14 -17.65 8.73
N GLU A 360 -3.13 -17.81 9.59
CA GLU A 360 -3.44 -19.11 10.20
C GLU A 360 -3.67 -20.21 9.15
N LYS A 361 -4.38 -19.88 8.09
CA LYS A 361 -4.63 -20.81 6.97
C LYS A 361 -3.31 -21.23 6.29
N GLN A 362 -2.45 -20.27 5.94
CA GLN A 362 -1.17 -20.54 5.30
C GLN A 362 -0.22 -21.37 6.20
N ALA A 363 -0.21 -21.09 7.50
CA ALA A 363 0.60 -21.85 8.46
C ALA A 363 0.13 -23.30 8.57
N LYS A 364 -1.19 -23.54 8.62
CA LYS A 364 -1.78 -24.89 8.58
C LYS A 364 -1.49 -25.62 7.27
N GLU A 365 -1.62 -24.95 6.13
CA GLU A 365 -1.31 -25.53 4.81
C GLU A 365 0.17 -25.92 4.66
N LYS A 366 1.07 -25.23 5.39
CA LYS A 366 2.49 -25.59 5.49
C LYS A 366 2.80 -26.71 6.50
N GLY A 367 1.79 -27.20 7.21
CA GLY A 367 1.92 -28.32 8.15
C GLY A 367 2.43 -27.95 9.55
N TYR A 368 2.41 -26.68 9.93
CA TYR A 368 2.76 -26.27 11.29
C TYR A 368 1.69 -26.69 12.30
N GLU A 369 2.11 -27.14 13.47
CA GLU A 369 1.28 -27.18 14.68
C GLU A 369 1.29 -25.79 15.32
N LEU A 370 0.11 -25.23 15.61
CA LEU A 370 0.01 -23.82 15.95
C LEU A 370 -0.35 -23.58 17.41
N LYS A 371 0.31 -22.58 18.02
CA LYS A 371 -0.21 -21.83 19.17
C LYS A 371 -0.71 -20.49 18.67
N ILE A 372 -1.98 -20.23 18.90
CA ILE A 372 -2.66 -19.01 18.46
C ILE A 372 -3.16 -18.26 19.66
N GLY A 373 -2.86 -16.98 19.74
CA GLY A 373 -3.42 -16.08 20.74
C GLY A 373 -4.12 -14.90 20.10
N LYS A 374 -5.15 -14.40 20.76
CA LYS A 374 -5.98 -13.29 20.30
C LYS A 374 -6.43 -12.43 21.45
N PHE A 375 -6.08 -11.14 21.41
CA PHE A 375 -6.47 -10.19 22.45
C PHE A 375 -7.31 -9.06 21.85
N PRO A 376 -8.58 -8.87 22.27
CA PRO A 376 -9.46 -7.83 21.77
C PRO A 376 -9.13 -6.48 22.41
N PHE A 377 -9.18 -5.40 21.62
CA PHE A 377 -8.98 -4.05 22.16
C PHE A 377 -10.07 -3.59 23.15
N SER A 378 -11.23 -4.26 23.16
CA SER A 378 -12.25 -4.04 24.20
C SER A 378 -11.77 -4.36 25.61
N ALA A 379 -10.75 -5.20 25.77
CA ALA A 379 -10.11 -5.53 27.04
C ALA A 379 -8.91 -4.60 27.36
N SER A 380 -8.47 -3.75 26.41
CA SER A 380 -7.36 -2.82 26.62
C SER A 380 -7.80 -1.54 27.34
N GLY A 381 -7.08 -1.20 28.43
CA GLY A 381 -7.29 0.06 29.16
C GLY A 381 -7.03 1.29 28.29
N LYS A 382 -5.98 1.27 27.46
CA LYS A 382 -5.66 2.36 26.51
C LYS A 382 -6.74 2.54 25.46
N ALA A 383 -7.21 1.45 24.85
CA ALA A 383 -8.28 1.51 23.85
C ALA A 383 -9.59 2.03 24.47
N SER A 384 -9.87 1.64 25.72
CA SER A 384 -11.03 2.14 26.49
C SER A 384 -10.95 3.64 26.74
N ALA A 385 -9.79 4.13 27.18
CA ALA A 385 -9.58 5.56 27.43
C ALA A 385 -9.63 6.40 26.13
N ALA A 386 -9.20 5.84 25.00
CA ALA A 386 -9.21 6.49 23.69
C ALA A 386 -10.56 6.38 22.95
N GLY A 387 -11.50 5.55 23.41
CA GLY A 387 -12.75 5.28 22.70
C GLY A 387 -12.59 4.41 21.44
N THR A 388 -11.48 3.66 21.31
CA THR A 388 -11.11 2.92 20.10
C THR A 388 -11.05 1.41 20.36
N LYS A 389 -12.16 0.83 20.85
CA LYS A 389 -12.25 -0.56 21.29
C LYS A 389 -12.43 -1.58 20.16
N ASP A 390 -12.61 -1.13 18.92
CA ASP A 390 -12.88 -2.02 17.79
C ASP A 390 -11.59 -2.70 17.32
N GLY A 391 -11.62 -4.03 17.22
CA GLY A 391 -10.52 -4.83 16.72
C GLY A 391 -9.79 -5.66 17.77
N PHE A 392 -8.64 -6.21 17.36
CA PHE A 392 -7.84 -7.15 18.14
C PHE A 392 -6.41 -7.29 17.58
N VAL A 393 -5.55 -7.91 18.38
CA VAL A 393 -4.27 -8.48 17.96
C VAL A 393 -4.40 -9.99 17.92
N LYS A 394 -3.93 -10.63 16.82
CA LYS A 394 -3.82 -12.09 16.65
C LYS A 394 -2.37 -12.45 16.35
N VAL A 395 -1.84 -13.41 17.11
CA VAL A 395 -0.48 -13.93 16.94
C VAL A 395 -0.52 -15.42 16.64
N ILE A 396 0.44 -15.90 15.85
CA ILE A 396 0.54 -17.28 15.41
C ILE A 396 1.97 -17.75 15.63
N PHE A 397 2.15 -18.77 16.47
CA PHE A 397 3.46 -19.39 16.75
C PHE A 397 3.47 -20.86 16.31
N ASP A 398 4.64 -21.34 15.91
CA ASP A 398 4.91 -22.78 15.83
C ASP A 398 4.90 -23.38 17.23
N ALA A 399 4.07 -24.39 17.44
CA ALA A 399 3.93 -25.03 18.74
C ALA A 399 5.20 -25.80 19.15
N LYS A 400 6.01 -26.25 18.18
CA LYS A 400 7.18 -27.09 18.41
C LYS A 400 8.42 -26.29 18.79
N TYR A 401 8.71 -25.22 18.06
CA TYR A 401 9.95 -24.45 18.26
C TYR A 401 9.71 -23.05 18.83
N GLY A 402 8.45 -22.60 18.90
CA GLY A 402 8.11 -21.27 19.39
C GLY A 402 8.40 -20.15 18.41
N GLU A 403 8.66 -20.45 17.13
CA GLU A 403 8.86 -19.44 16.08
C GLU A 403 7.61 -18.59 15.91
N TRP A 404 7.76 -17.28 15.84
CA TRP A 404 6.65 -16.36 15.56
C TRP A 404 6.34 -16.35 14.08
N LEU A 405 5.36 -17.15 13.65
CA LEU A 405 5.01 -17.35 12.23
C LEU A 405 4.24 -16.19 11.62
N GLY A 406 3.37 -15.52 12.40
CA GLY A 406 2.57 -14.42 11.90
C GLY A 406 1.95 -13.55 12.98
N CYS A 407 1.72 -12.29 12.63
CA CYS A 407 1.03 -11.32 13.46
C CYS A 407 0.04 -10.53 12.61
N HIS A 408 -1.23 -10.48 13.03
CA HIS A 408 -2.32 -9.85 12.31
C HIS A 408 -3.12 -8.98 13.27
N MET A 409 -3.20 -7.71 12.98
CA MET A 409 -3.83 -6.71 13.84
C MET A 409 -4.91 -5.95 13.08
N ILE A 410 -5.99 -5.64 13.74
CA ILE A 410 -7.02 -4.72 13.25
C ILE A 410 -7.46 -3.82 14.40
N GLY A 411 -7.40 -2.49 14.21
CA GLY A 411 -7.74 -1.53 15.26
C GLY A 411 -7.07 -0.17 15.04
N ALA A 412 -7.19 0.72 16.02
CA ALA A 412 -6.55 2.02 15.95
C ALA A 412 -5.04 1.94 16.22
N GLY A 413 -4.23 2.54 15.34
CA GLY A 413 -2.77 2.65 15.50
C GLY A 413 -2.00 1.35 15.25
N VAL A 414 -2.64 0.29 14.76
CA VAL A 414 -1.98 -1.00 14.52
C VAL A 414 -0.93 -0.93 13.42
N THR A 415 -1.04 0.04 12.50
CA THR A 415 -0.07 0.28 11.44
C THR A 415 1.28 0.76 11.97
N ASP A 416 1.30 1.41 13.15
CA ASP A 416 2.54 1.76 13.85
C ASP A 416 3.04 0.63 14.76
N MET A 417 2.11 -0.17 15.34
CA MET A 417 2.44 -1.28 16.26
C MET A 417 3.12 -2.46 15.56
N ILE A 418 2.81 -2.73 14.30
CA ILE A 418 3.30 -3.93 13.58
C ILE A 418 4.82 -4.01 13.52
N ALA A 419 5.53 -2.89 13.61
CA ALA A 419 6.98 -2.83 13.59
C ALA A 419 7.62 -3.65 14.72
N GLU A 420 6.95 -3.77 15.88
CA GLU A 420 7.39 -4.63 16.99
C GLU A 420 7.47 -6.10 16.54
N ALA A 421 6.42 -6.61 15.91
CA ALA A 421 6.40 -7.98 15.40
C ALA A 421 7.43 -8.21 14.29
N VAL A 422 7.62 -7.23 13.39
CA VAL A 422 8.62 -7.31 12.31
C VAL A 422 10.04 -7.45 12.87
N VAL A 423 10.39 -6.61 13.85
CA VAL A 423 11.72 -6.63 14.49
C VAL A 423 11.91 -7.91 15.29
N ALA A 424 10.92 -8.32 16.09
CA ALA A 424 10.97 -9.53 16.88
C ALA A 424 11.17 -10.78 16.00
N ARG A 425 10.43 -10.88 14.88
CA ARG A 425 10.58 -11.97 13.91
C ARG A 425 11.95 -11.95 13.22
N LYS A 426 12.47 -10.76 12.85
CA LYS A 426 13.83 -10.64 12.26
C LYS A 426 14.92 -11.10 13.21
N LEU A 427 14.72 -10.95 14.52
CA LEU A 427 15.63 -11.39 15.56
C LEU A 427 15.36 -12.83 16.04
N GLU A 428 14.44 -13.54 15.39
CA GLU A 428 14.06 -14.92 15.70
C GLU A 428 13.63 -15.09 17.18
N THR A 429 12.97 -14.07 17.77
CA THR A 429 12.45 -14.14 19.14
C THR A 429 11.28 -15.11 19.23
N THR A 430 11.19 -15.81 20.37
CA THR A 430 10.03 -16.64 20.70
C THR A 430 9.02 -15.85 21.55
N GLY A 431 7.86 -16.44 21.82
CA GLY A 431 6.85 -15.80 22.67
C GLY A 431 7.36 -15.53 24.09
N HIS A 432 8.31 -16.33 24.59
CA HIS A 432 8.85 -16.13 25.95
C HIS A 432 9.61 -14.82 26.12
N GLU A 433 10.37 -14.38 25.11
CA GLU A 433 11.06 -13.09 25.13
C GLU A 433 10.07 -11.94 25.14
N ILE A 434 8.99 -12.04 24.35
CA ILE A 434 7.93 -11.02 24.32
C ILE A 434 7.22 -10.93 25.68
N LEU A 435 6.89 -12.06 26.31
CA LEU A 435 6.25 -12.11 27.65
C LEU A 435 7.13 -11.52 28.75
N LYS A 436 8.44 -11.53 28.58
CA LYS A 436 9.39 -10.96 29.55
C LYS A 436 9.79 -9.53 29.22
N ALA A 437 9.45 -9.02 28.04
CA ALA A 437 9.64 -7.63 27.69
C ALA A 437 8.62 -6.73 28.40
N ILE A 438 9.09 -5.67 29.05
CA ILE A 438 8.20 -4.74 29.75
C ILE A 438 7.59 -3.76 28.75
N HIS A 439 6.29 -3.88 28.51
CA HIS A 439 5.54 -2.92 27.70
C HIS A 439 5.12 -1.71 28.53
N PRO A 440 5.21 -0.48 27.98
CA PRO A 440 4.81 0.72 28.73
C PRO A 440 3.29 0.76 28.91
N HIS A 441 2.84 1.22 30.10
CA HIS A 441 1.43 1.36 30.46
C HIS A 441 1.03 2.84 30.60
N PRO A 442 -0.15 3.29 30.05
CA PRO A 442 -1.05 2.51 29.18
C PRO A 442 -0.72 2.72 27.68
N THR A 443 -0.62 1.64 26.94
CA THR A 443 -0.39 1.68 25.47
C THR A 443 -1.24 0.65 24.72
N MET A 444 -1.35 0.83 23.40
CA MET A 444 -1.96 -0.18 22.54
C MET A 444 -1.05 -1.40 22.38
N SER A 445 0.27 -1.25 22.49
CA SER A 445 1.27 -2.34 22.36
C SER A 445 1.13 -3.42 23.45
N GLU A 446 0.56 -3.10 24.61
CA GLU A 446 0.25 -4.10 25.64
C GLU A 446 -0.63 -5.24 25.08
N ALA A 447 -1.47 -4.95 24.07
CA ALA A 447 -2.30 -5.96 23.42
C ALA A 447 -1.49 -7.00 22.64
N VAL A 448 -0.26 -6.68 22.22
CA VAL A 448 0.66 -7.65 21.58
C VAL A 448 1.12 -8.66 22.63
N MET A 449 1.57 -8.19 23.79
CA MET A 449 2.00 -9.04 24.90
C MET A 449 0.85 -9.94 25.39
N GLU A 450 -0.35 -9.38 25.57
CA GLU A 450 -1.53 -10.14 26.02
C GLU A 450 -1.97 -11.20 24.98
N ALA A 451 -1.90 -10.88 23.69
CA ALA A 451 -2.15 -11.87 22.63
C ALA A 451 -1.11 -12.99 22.64
N VAL A 452 0.16 -12.68 22.90
CA VAL A 452 1.21 -13.69 23.10
C VAL A 452 0.92 -14.52 24.37
N ALA A 453 0.54 -13.88 25.46
CA ALA A 453 0.15 -14.57 26.69
C ALA A 453 -1.03 -15.54 26.47
N ASP A 454 -2.02 -15.13 25.67
CA ASP A 454 -3.15 -16.01 25.31
C ASP A 454 -2.67 -17.25 24.52
N ALA A 455 -1.74 -17.09 23.57
CA ALA A 455 -1.15 -18.21 22.82
C ALA A 455 -0.43 -19.25 23.73
N TYR A 456 0.05 -18.82 24.88
CA TYR A 456 0.75 -19.68 25.85
C TYR A 456 -0.10 -20.04 27.07
N GLY A 457 -1.36 -19.61 27.14
CA GLY A 457 -2.27 -19.89 28.27
C GLY A 457 -1.95 -19.09 29.54
N GLU A 458 -1.27 -17.95 29.38
CA GLU A 458 -0.80 -17.08 30.48
C GLU A 458 -1.50 -15.69 30.47
N VAL A 459 -2.53 -15.50 29.64
CA VAL A 459 -3.24 -14.21 29.53
C VAL A 459 -3.88 -13.82 30.87
N ILE A 460 -3.80 -12.54 31.23
CA ILE A 460 -4.30 -12.03 32.53
C ILE A 460 -5.61 -11.26 32.35
N HIS A 461 -5.74 -10.48 31.29
CA HIS A 461 -6.84 -9.52 31.14
C HIS A 461 -7.96 -9.98 30.18
N LEU A 462 -8.10 -11.30 29.94
CA LEU A 462 -9.23 -11.90 29.19
C LEU A 462 -10.22 -12.57 30.10
#